data_5aa1764bfc9c8366263516ed5f5f6db1
#
_entry.id   5aa1764bfc9c8366263516ed5f5f6db1
#
_cell.length_a   1.000
_cell.length_b   1.000
_cell.length_c   1.000
_cell.angle_alpha   90.00
_cell.angle_beta   90.00
_cell.angle_gamma   90.00
#
_symmetry.space_group_name_H-M   'P 1'
#
loop_
_entity.id
_entity.type
_entity.pdbx_description
1 polymer ?
#
loop_
_entity_poly.entity_id
_entity_poly.type
_entity_poly.pdbx_seq_one_letter_code
_entity_poly.pdbx_strand_id
1 'polypeptide(L)'
;LDVWAHSVAALSHVPPEPTIRIAALLHDIGKPSCFTVDENRIGHCYGHAQIGAEIAEEILLRLKSDRATQTAVCDLIRFHDRLIEPNERSVRRALQLRGSAFFFDLMRLKRADNLAQAPEFRSRQTDYDVIEQMAHGILERADCLSLSDLAVNGDDLKGIGIPSGRTMGAVLRHLLEQVTDDHLPNEKNALLTYAASLPPDFAPPKTHE
;
A
#
# COMPACT_ATOMS: atom_id res chain seq x y z
N LEU A 1 25.35 3.55 -8.35
CA LEU A 1 24.79 4.83 -8.87
C LEU A 1 24.53 5.74 -7.68
N ASP A 2 24.72 7.06 -7.85
CA ASP A 2 24.21 8.03 -6.88
C ASP A 2 22.66 8.12 -7.00
N VAL A 3 22.01 8.73 -6.01
CA VAL A 3 20.53 8.82 -5.94
C VAL A 3 19.95 9.49 -7.20
N TRP A 4 20.59 10.55 -7.70
CA TRP A 4 20.12 11.26 -8.89
C TRP A 4 20.19 10.39 -10.15
N ALA A 5 21.36 9.78 -10.40
CA ALA A 5 21.54 8.91 -11.56
C ALA A 5 20.59 7.71 -11.53
N HIS A 6 20.32 7.15 -10.34
CA HIS A 6 19.34 6.10 -10.14
C HIS A 6 17.91 6.56 -10.48
N SER A 7 17.48 7.71 -9.94
CA SER A 7 16.14 8.27 -10.21
C SER A 7 15.93 8.60 -11.68
N VAL A 8 16.94 9.12 -12.38
CA VAL A 8 16.89 9.37 -13.83
C VAL A 8 16.81 8.04 -14.61
N ALA A 9 17.52 7.01 -14.17
CA ALA A 9 17.40 5.68 -14.77
C ALA A 9 16.00 5.09 -14.57
N ALA A 10 15.43 5.17 -13.36
CA ALA A 10 14.06 4.71 -13.07
C ALA A 10 13.03 5.45 -13.95
N LEU A 11 13.20 6.76 -14.15
CA LEU A 11 12.35 7.57 -15.01
C LEU A 11 12.26 7.05 -16.45
N SER A 12 13.29 6.38 -16.97
CA SER A 12 13.30 5.81 -18.32
C SER A 12 12.46 4.53 -18.45
N HIS A 13 12.08 3.93 -17.32
CA HIS A 13 11.34 2.66 -17.25
C HIS A 13 9.85 2.82 -16.91
N VAL A 14 9.36 4.05 -16.69
CA VAL A 14 7.94 4.33 -16.47
C VAL A 14 7.26 4.90 -17.72
N PRO A 15 5.92 4.71 -17.87
CA PRO A 15 5.17 5.25 -19.01
C PRO A 15 5.22 6.79 -19.03
N PRO A 16 4.90 7.44 -20.18
CA PRO A 16 4.95 8.89 -20.35
C PRO A 16 3.75 9.60 -19.70
N GLU A 17 3.41 9.22 -18.48
CA GLU A 17 2.33 9.80 -17.67
C GLU A 17 2.93 10.70 -16.58
N PRO A 18 2.50 11.97 -16.46
CA PRO A 18 3.15 12.95 -15.58
C PRO A 18 3.27 12.47 -14.12
N THR A 19 2.20 11.94 -13.54
CA THR A 19 2.16 11.53 -12.13
C THR A 19 3.23 10.49 -11.80
N ILE A 20 3.27 9.40 -12.55
CA ILE A 20 4.24 8.32 -12.28
C ILE A 20 5.67 8.74 -12.63
N ARG A 21 5.86 9.62 -13.62
CA ARG A 21 7.18 10.16 -13.96
C ARG A 21 7.73 11.05 -12.85
N ILE A 22 6.90 11.91 -12.26
CA ILE A 22 7.29 12.73 -11.12
C ILE A 22 7.60 11.84 -9.92
N ALA A 23 6.76 10.84 -9.65
CA ALA A 23 7.00 9.87 -8.59
C ALA A 23 8.34 9.13 -8.79
N ALA A 24 8.63 8.63 -10.01
CA ALA A 24 9.88 7.96 -10.32
C ALA A 24 11.12 8.87 -10.16
N LEU A 25 10.99 10.16 -10.51
CA LEU A 25 12.09 11.11 -10.34
C LEU A 25 12.37 11.42 -8.87
N LEU A 26 11.33 11.43 -8.03
CA LEU A 26 11.42 11.89 -6.63
C LEU A 26 11.36 10.75 -5.60
N HIS A 27 11.19 9.47 -5.99
CA HIS A 27 10.95 8.38 -5.04
C HIS A 27 12.04 8.25 -3.97
N ASP A 28 13.27 8.50 -4.33
CA ASP A 28 14.45 8.37 -3.48
C ASP A 28 14.98 9.69 -2.90
N ILE A 29 14.28 10.82 -3.11
CA ILE A 29 14.75 12.15 -2.71
C ILE A 29 14.99 12.28 -1.20
N GLY A 30 14.36 11.44 -0.39
CA GLY A 30 14.56 11.39 1.06
C GLY A 30 15.84 10.71 1.52
N LYS A 31 16.52 9.90 0.68
CA LYS A 31 17.71 9.13 1.07
C LYS A 31 18.85 9.98 1.65
N PRO A 32 19.21 11.13 1.08
CA PRO A 32 20.28 11.96 1.64
C PRO A 32 20.01 12.45 3.07
N SER A 33 18.74 12.64 3.44
CA SER A 33 18.34 13.17 4.76
C SER A 33 18.32 12.11 5.87
N CYS A 34 18.36 10.83 5.53
CA CYS A 34 18.28 9.72 6.49
C CYS A 34 19.40 8.68 6.34
N PHE A 35 20.43 9.01 5.57
CA PHE A 35 21.56 8.11 5.38
C PHE A 35 22.35 7.93 6.67
N THR A 36 22.49 6.68 7.11
CA THR A 36 23.30 6.28 8.26
C THR A 36 24.20 5.10 7.88
N VAL A 37 25.28 4.91 8.63
CA VAL A 37 26.19 3.77 8.43
C VAL A 37 26.27 2.99 9.73
N ASP A 38 26.05 1.67 9.66
CA ASP A 38 26.13 0.78 10.81
C ASP A 38 27.59 0.40 11.18
N GLU A 39 27.74 -0.42 12.24
CA GLU A 39 29.02 -0.90 12.73
C GLU A 39 29.79 -1.75 11.70
N ASN A 40 29.07 -2.37 10.76
CA ASN A 40 29.61 -3.17 9.66
C ASN A 40 29.95 -2.33 8.41
N ARG A 41 29.84 -1.00 8.50
CA ARG A 41 30.00 -0.04 7.40
C ARG A 41 28.99 -0.21 6.27
N ILE A 42 27.78 -0.73 6.60
CA ILE A 42 26.68 -0.83 5.65
C ILE A 42 25.82 0.44 5.76
N GLY A 43 25.54 1.06 4.62
CA GLY A 43 24.69 2.26 4.55
C GLY A 43 23.21 1.90 4.60
N HIS A 44 22.44 2.64 5.39
CA HIS A 44 20.99 2.50 5.55
C HIS A 44 20.29 3.83 5.37
N CYS A 45 19.06 3.80 4.85
CA CYS A 45 18.22 4.98 4.64
C CYS A 45 16.80 4.71 5.19
N TYR A 46 16.71 4.37 6.48
CA TYR A 46 15.41 4.07 7.09
C TYR A 46 14.47 5.27 7.05
N GLY A 47 13.21 5.04 6.63
CA GLY A 47 12.19 6.08 6.57
C GLY A 47 12.31 7.05 5.38
N HIS A 48 13.23 6.80 4.44
CA HIS A 48 13.42 7.68 3.27
C HIS A 48 12.14 7.90 2.45
N ALA A 49 11.27 6.91 2.36
CA ALA A 49 10.01 7.01 1.62
C ALA A 49 9.05 8.03 2.23
N GLN A 50 8.94 8.06 3.56
CA GLN A 50 8.11 9.05 4.26
C GLN A 50 8.71 10.46 4.13
N ILE A 51 10.00 10.62 4.42
CA ILE A 51 10.72 11.90 4.27
C ILE A 51 10.66 12.37 2.81
N GLY A 52 10.84 11.46 1.85
CA GLY A 52 10.75 11.75 0.42
C GLY A 52 9.38 12.25 0.01
N ALA A 53 8.30 11.68 0.55
CA ALA A 53 6.94 12.13 0.29
C ALA A 53 6.69 13.56 0.83
N GLU A 54 7.22 13.90 2.01
CA GLU A 54 7.13 15.25 2.59
C GLU A 54 7.89 16.28 1.73
N ILE A 55 9.12 15.95 1.33
CA ILE A 55 9.91 16.81 0.43
C ILE A 55 9.20 16.99 -0.93
N ALA A 56 8.63 15.90 -1.48
CA ALA A 56 7.90 15.96 -2.74
C ALA A 56 6.63 16.84 -2.64
N GLU A 57 5.90 16.78 -1.51
CA GLU A 57 4.75 17.65 -1.26
C GLU A 57 5.14 19.12 -1.30
N GLU A 58 6.23 19.52 -0.62
CA GLU A 58 6.74 20.89 -0.65
C GLU A 58 7.14 21.35 -2.06
N ILE A 59 7.80 20.48 -2.83
CA ILE A 59 8.18 20.75 -4.23
C ILE A 59 6.93 20.98 -5.08
N LEU A 60 5.94 20.08 -4.99
CA LEU A 60 4.72 20.13 -5.79
C LEU A 60 3.84 21.34 -5.42
N LEU A 61 3.77 21.71 -4.15
CA LEU A 61 3.12 22.94 -3.70
C LEU A 61 3.78 24.19 -4.31
N ARG A 62 5.11 24.25 -4.27
CA ARG A 62 5.87 25.37 -4.89
C ARG A 62 5.68 25.45 -6.41
N LEU A 63 5.56 24.30 -7.06
CA LEU A 63 5.28 24.20 -8.50
C LEU A 63 3.80 24.45 -8.84
N LYS A 64 2.93 24.70 -7.83
CA LYS A 64 1.49 24.92 -7.99
C LYS A 64 0.78 23.75 -8.69
N SER A 65 1.23 22.53 -8.44
CA SER A 65 0.54 21.33 -8.90
C SER A 65 -0.85 21.24 -8.28
N ASP A 66 -1.79 20.60 -8.97
CA ASP A 66 -3.11 20.33 -8.41
C ASP A 66 -3.06 19.30 -7.30
N ARG A 67 -4.09 19.32 -6.42
CA ARG A 67 -4.11 18.45 -5.23
C ARG A 67 -4.20 16.96 -5.55
N ALA A 68 -4.85 16.58 -6.64
CA ALA A 68 -4.96 15.18 -7.03
C ALA A 68 -3.58 14.62 -7.42
N THR A 69 -2.84 15.38 -8.24
CA THR A 69 -1.45 15.06 -8.61
C THR A 69 -0.54 15.01 -7.37
N GLN A 70 -0.63 16.00 -6.46
CA GLN A 70 0.15 16.01 -5.21
C GLN A 70 -0.10 14.73 -4.40
N THR A 71 -1.37 14.40 -4.16
CA THR A 71 -1.73 13.21 -3.37
C THR A 71 -1.22 11.94 -4.03
N ALA A 72 -1.44 11.76 -5.34
CA ALA A 72 -1.04 10.57 -6.05
C ALA A 72 0.49 10.38 -6.07
N VAL A 73 1.26 11.44 -6.33
CA VAL A 73 2.73 11.39 -6.33
C VAL A 73 3.26 11.09 -4.92
N CYS A 74 2.77 11.79 -3.89
CA CYS A 74 3.22 11.60 -2.52
C CYS A 74 2.88 10.20 -1.99
N ASP A 75 1.70 9.66 -2.33
CA ASP A 75 1.34 8.29 -1.96
C ASP A 75 2.23 7.26 -2.68
N LEU A 76 2.51 7.42 -3.97
CA LEU A 76 3.44 6.54 -4.69
C LEU A 76 4.84 6.55 -4.05
N ILE A 77 5.36 7.72 -3.70
CA ILE A 77 6.65 7.86 -3.01
C ILE A 77 6.60 7.21 -1.63
N ARG A 78 5.55 7.46 -0.84
CA ARG A 78 5.40 6.91 0.52
C ARG A 78 5.38 5.39 0.55
N PHE A 79 4.79 4.77 -0.46
CA PHE A 79 4.59 3.31 -0.49
C PHE A 79 5.57 2.56 -1.42
N HIS A 80 6.47 3.26 -2.14
CA HIS A 80 7.35 2.60 -3.11
C HIS A 80 8.27 1.55 -2.48
N ASP A 81 8.73 1.76 -1.25
CA ASP A 81 9.64 0.86 -0.55
C ASP A 81 8.91 -0.27 0.20
N ARG A 82 7.57 -0.18 0.33
CA ARG A 82 6.79 -1.21 1.03
C ARG A 82 6.92 -2.57 0.33
N LEU A 83 7.32 -3.59 1.09
CA LEU A 83 7.39 -4.95 0.57
C LEU A 83 5.98 -5.48 0.26
N ILE A 84 5.81 -6.01 -0.95
CA ILE A 84 4.65 -6.79 -1.37
C ILE A 84 5.17 -8.18 -1.70
N GLU A 85 4.72 -9.17 -0.94
CA GLU A 85 5.10 -10.57 -1.14
C GLU A 85 4.22 -11.19 -2.25
N PRO A 86 4.75 -12.17 -3.03
CA PRO A 86 3.99 -12.86 -4.07
C PRO A 86 3.01 -13.90 -3.46
N ASN A 87 2.08 -13.43 -2.63
CA ASN A 87 0.98 -14.20 -2.06
C ASN A 87 -0.31 -13.36 -2.01
N GLU A 88 -1.46 -14.01 -2.11
CA GLU A 88 -2.76 -13.32 -2.23
C GLU A 88 -3.06 -12.38 -1.05
N ARG A 89 -2.72 -12.77 0.18
CA ARG A 89 -2.91 -11.93 1.37
C ARG A 89 -2.16 -10.59 1.26
N SER A 90 -0.88 -10.63 0.87
CA SER A 90 -0.06 -9.44 0.69
C SER A 90 -0.60 -8.55 -0.44
N VAL A 91 -1.05 -9.18 -1.53
CA VAL A 91 -1.61 -8.48 -2.69
C VAL A 91 -2.95 -7.85 -2.35
N ARG A 92 -3.89 -8.57 -1.65
CA ARG A 92 -5.16 -7.98 -1.18
C ARG A 92 -4.91 -6.77 -0.28
N ARG A 93 -3.98 -6.85 0.67
CA ARG A 93 -3.60 -5.72 1.53
C ARG A 93 -3.02 -4.54 0.75
N ALA A 94 -2.25 -4.79 -0.29
CA ALA A 94 -1.72 -3.73 -1.15
C ALA A 94 -2.82 -3.07 -2.00
N LEU A 95 -3.77 -3.85 -2.53
CA LEU A 95 -4.95 -3.34 -3.25
C LEU A 95 -5.84 -2.47 -2.35
N GLN A 96 -5.95 -2.79 -1.07
CA GLN A 96 -6.75 -2.03 -0.10
C GLN A 96 -6.17 -0.65 0.24
N LEU A 97 -4.88 -0.37 -0.02
CA LEU A 97 -4.25 0.91 0.35
C LEU A 97 -4.95 2.11 -0.26
N ARG A 98 -5.14 2.10 -1.58
CA ARG A 98 -5.72 3.19 -2.38
C ARG A 98 -6.50 2.69 -3.60
N GLY A 99 -6.83 1.39 -3.64
CA GLY A 99 -7.53 0.76 -4.76
C GLY A 99 -6.61 0.27 -5.89
N SER A 100 -7.24 -0.34 -6.89
CA SER A 100 -6.53 -1.05 -7.97
C SER A 100 -5.69 -0.12 -8.86
N ALA A 101 -6.20 1.05 -9.22
CA ALA A 101 -5.45 2.00 -10.06
C ALA A 101 -4.11 2.40 -9.40
N PHE A 102 -4.15 2.77 -8.12
CA PHE A 102 -2.95 3.08 -7.35
C PHE A 102 -2.02 1.86 -7.24
N PHE A 103 -2.55 0.67 -7.01
CA PHE A 103 -1.76 -0.56 -6.92
C PHE A 103 -0.94 -0.78 -8.20
N PHE A 104 -1.55 -0.68 -9.38
CA PHE A 104 -0.82 -0.90 -10.63
C PHE A 104 0.20 0.21 -10.91
N ASP A 105 -0.07 1.45 -10.56
CA ASP A 105 0.93 2.52 -10.65
C ASP A 105 2.10 2.29 -9.67
N LEU A 106 1.81 1.82 -8.46
CA LEU A 106 2.86 1.43 -7.50
C LEU A 106 3.72 0.28 -8.04
N MET A 107 3.11 -0.73 -8.67
CA MET A 107 3.84 -1.84 -9.30
C MET A 107 4.73 -1.36 -10.45
N ARG A 108 4.22 -0.45 -11.30
CA ARG A 108 5.03 0.19 -12.36
C ARG A 108 6.24 0.94 -11.80
N LEU A 109 6.04 1.70 -10.70
CA LEU A 109 7.13 2.41 -10.02
C LEU A 109 8.16 1.44 -9.43
N LYS A 110 7.73 0.41 -8.70
CA LYS A 110 8.60 -0.62 -8.13
C LYS A 110 9.41 -1.38 -9.19
N ARG A 111 8.77 -1.70 -10.30
CA ARG A 111 9.43 -2.34 -11.44
C ARG A 111 10.50 -1.44 -12.04
N ALA A 112 10.19 -0.16 -12.22
CA ALA A 112 11.11 0.83 -12.77
C ALA A 112 12.31 1.07 -11.83
N ASP A 113 12.08 1.20 -10.53
CA ASP A 113 13.12 1.29 -9.50
C ASP A 113 14.05 0.08 -9.55
N ASN A 114 13.50 -1.14 -9.56
CA ASN A 114 14.31 -2.36 -9.63
C ASN A 114 15.09 -2.48 -10.95
N LEU A 115 14.53 -2.06 -12.09
CA LEU A 115 15.24 -2.03 -13.38
C LEU A 115 16.36 -0.98 -13.42
N ALA A 116 16.27 0.07 -12.62
CA ALA A 116 17.31 1.09 -12.48
C ALA A 116 18.51 0.64 -11.63
N GLN A 117 18.37 -0.45 -10.89
CA GLN A 117 19.46 -1.03 -10.09
C GLN A 117 20.50 -1.73 -11.00
N ALA A 118 21.65 -2.07 -10.42
CA ALA A 118 22.63 -2.89 -11.10
C ALA A 118 22.07 -4.28 -11.45
N PRO A 119 22.48 -4.92 -12.56
CA PRO A 119 21.87 -6.16 -13.05
C PRO A 119 21.73 -7.27 -12.00
N GLU A 120 22.71 -7.41 -11.11
CA GLU A 120 22.73 -8.39 -10.03
C GLU A 120 21.63 -8.20 -8.99
N PHE A 121 21.02 -7.00 -8.90
CA PHE A 121 19.93 -6.66 -7.96
C PHE A 121 18.54 -6.64 -8.61
N ARG A 122 18.42 -7.01 -9.89
CA ARG A 122 17.15 -7.00 -10.65
C ARG A 122 16.31 -8.28 -10.48
N SER A 123 16.53 -9.03 -9.41
CA SER A 123 15.94 -10.36 -9.21
C SER A 123 14.41 -10.35 -9.02
N ARG A 124 13.80 -9.20 -8.72
CA ARG A 124 12.37 -9.12 -8.35
C ARG A 124 11.39 -8.99 -9.52
N GLN A 125 11.85 -8.95 -10.77
CA GLN A 125 10.95 -8.78 -11.92
C GLN A 125 9.93 -9.92 -12.04
N THR A 126 10.36 -11.18 -11.81
CA THR A 126 9.47 -12.35 -11.81
C THR A 126 8.45 -12.29 -10.68
N ASP A 127 8.84 -11.81 -9.48
CA ASP A 127 7.89 -11.63 -8.37
C ASP A 127 6.82 -10.61 -8.74
N TYR A 128 7.19 -9.50 -9.42
CA TYR A 128 6.24 -8.49 -9.84
C TYR A 128 5.24 -9.03 -10.87
N ASP A 129 5.66 -9.91 -11.79
CA ASP A 129 4.76 -10.57 -12.74
C ASP A 129 3.72 -11.43 -12.00
N VAL A 130 4.17 -12.22 -11.01
CA VAL A 130 3.30 -13.06 -10.17
C VAL A 130 2.33 -12.21 -9.34
N ILE A 131 2.82 -11.12 -8.73
CA ILE A 131 2.01 -10.19 -7.92
C ILE A 131 0.91 -9.55 -8.79
N GLU A 132 1.24 -9.06 -9.98
CA GLU A 132 0.27 -8.46 -10.91
C GLU A 132 -0.77 -9.48 -11.40
N GLN A 133 -0.34 -10.71 -11.70
CA GLN A 133 -1.26 -11.80 -12.08
C GLN A 133 -2.22 -12.15 -10.93
N MET A 134 -1.72 -12.25 -9.69
CA MET A 134 -2.56 -12.45 -8.50
C MET A 134 -3.56 -11.30 -8.32
N ALA A 135 -3.13 -10.05 -8.50
CA ALA A 135 -4.01 -8.89 -8.39
C ALA A 135 -5.16 -8.92 -9.41
N HIS A 136 -4.88 -9.29 -10.65
CA HIS A 136 -5.93 -9.49 -11.67
C HIS A 136 -6.91 -10.58 -11.25
N GLY A 137 -6.44 -11.73 -10.78
CA GLY A 137 -7.30 -12.82 -10.30
C GLY A 137 -8.17 -12.41 -9.11
N ILE A 138 -7.62 -11.66 -8.15
CA ILE A 138 -8.35 -11.13 -6.99
C ILE A 138 -9.47 -10.17 -7.45
N LEU A 139 -9.18 -9.28 -8.40
CA LEU A 139 -10.16 -8.34 -8.94
C LEU A 139 -11.24 -9.03 -9.78
N GLU A 140 -10.88 -10.03 -10.58
CA GLU A 140 -11.83 -10.83 -11.38
C GLU A 140 -12.79 -11.64 -10.50
N ARG A 141 -12.30 -12.19 -9.38
CA ARG A 141 -13.15 -12.89 -8.41
C ARG A 141 -13.99 -11.96 -7.55
N ALA A 142 -13.80 -10.64 -7.66
CA ALA A 142 -14.40 -9.63 -6.78
C ALA A 142 -14.20 -9.95 -5.29
N ASP A 143 -12.97 -10.30 -4.91
CA ASP A 143 -12.61 -10.55 -3.50
C ASP A 143 -12.98 -9.33 -2.63
N CYS A 144 -13.26 -9.57 -1.36
CA CYS A 144 -13.59 -8.53 -0.39
C CYS A 144 -12.37 -7.65 -0.10
N LEU A 145 -12.34 -6.46 -0.67
CA LEU A 145 -11.24 -5.50 -0.54
C LEU A 145 -11.61 -4.25 0.27
N SER A 146 -12.90 -4.03 0.56
CA SER A 146 -13.37 -2.86 1.29
C SER A 146 -14.49 -3.21 2.25
N LEU A 147 -14.82 -2.26 3.14
CA LEU A 147 -15.94 -2.44 4.08
C LEU A 147 -17.29 -2.63 3.36
N SER A 148 -17.44 -2.07 2.16
CA SER A 148 -18.66 -2.23 1.34
C SER A 148 -18.80 -3.62 0.73
N ASP A 149 -17.72 -4.38 0.64
CA ASP A 149 -17.71 -5.73 0.06
C ASP A 149 -17.97 -6.81 1.12
N LEU A 150 -18.02 -6.43 2.41
CA LEU A 150 -18.40 -7.36 3.47
C LEU A 150 -19.85 -7.81 3.31
N ALA A 151 -20.10 -9.11 3.55
CA ALA A 151 -21.44 -9.69 3.55
C ALA A 151 -22.32 -9.23 4.74
N VAL A 152 -21.79 -8.35 5.61
CA VAL A 152 -22.48 -7.71 6.73
C VAL A 152 -22.28 -6.21 6.70
N ASN A 153 -23.24 -5.48 7.23
CA ASN A 153 -23.20 -4.03 7.36
C ASN A 153 -23.49 -3.58 8.79
N GLY A 154 -23.53 -2.25 9.03
CA GLY A 154 -23.76 -1.69 10.36
C GLY A 154 -25.14 -2.05 10.94
N ASP A 155 -26.18 -2.24 10.11
CA ASP A 155 -27.52 -2.59 10.60
C ASP A 155 -27.57 -4.06 11.02
N ASP A 156 -26.89 -4.94 10.32
CA ASP A 156 -26.71 -6.34 10.73
C ASP A 156 -26.02 -6.44 12.10
N LEU A 157 -24.96 -5.67 12.30
CA LEU A 157 -24.23 -5.64 13.58
C LEU A 157 -25.05 -5.04 14.73
N LYS A 158 -25.91 -4.03 14.46
CA LYS A 158 -26.89 -3.53 15.45
C LYS A 158 -27.86 -4.62 15.86
N GLY A 159 -28.31 -5.44 14.92
CA GLY A 159 -29.22 -6.58 15.17
C GLY A 159 -28.68 -7.58 16.18
N ILE A 160 -27.36 -7.70 16.34
CA ILE A 160 -26.70 -8.56 17.33
C ILE A 160 -26.19 -7.79 18.57
N GLY A 161 -26.58 -6.51 18.72
CA GLY A 161 -26.31 -5.70 19.93
C GLY A 161 -25.01 -4.89 19.88
N ILE A 162 -24.30 -4.79 18.76
CA ILE A 162 -23.09 -3.95 18.65
C ILE A 162 -23.49 -2.48 18.54
N PRO A 163 -23.01 -1.60 19.46
CA PRO A 163 -23.40 -0.20 19.48
C PRO A 163 -22.85 0.58 18.28
N SER A 164 -23.66 1.51 17.76
CA SER A 164 -23.23 2.41 16.70
C SER A 164 -22.05 3.30 17.12
N GLY A 165 -21.21 3.70 16.16
CA GLY A 165 -20.08 4.60 16.42
C GLY A 165 -18.73 3.90 16.30
N ARG A 166 -17.78 4.25 17.17
CA ARG A 166 -16.39 3.77 17.07
C ARG A 166 -16.26 2.24 17.14
N THR A 167 -17.00 1.61 18.06
CA THR A 167 -16.99 0.16 18.22
C THR A 167 -17.43 -0.55 16.95
N MET A 168 -18.54 -0.12 16.36
CA MET A 168 -19.02 -0.68 15.09
C MET A 168 -18.00 -0.54 13.96
N GLY A 169 -17.41 0.65 13.79
CA GLY A 169 -16.36 0.86 12.81
C GLY A 169 -15.11 0.01 13.08
N ALA A 170 -14.79 -0.25 14.34
CA ALA A 170 -13.70 -1.11 14.75
C ALA A 170 -13.99 -2.58 14.40
N VAL A 171 -15.20 -3.07 14.70
CA VAL A 171 -15.64 -4.42 14.38
C VAL A 171 -15.64 -4.64 12.86
N LEU A 172 -16.22 -3.72 12.07
CA LEU A 172 -16.22 -3.86 10.59
C LEU A 172 -14.80 -3.92 10.02
N ARG A 173 -13.88 -3.08 10.47
CA ARG A 173 -12.47 -3.15 10.03
C ARG A 173 -11.82 -4.46 10.40
N HIS A 174 -12.06 -4.93 11.62
CA HIS A 174 -11.52 -6.22 12.07
C HIS A 174 -12.08 -7.39 11.26
N LEU A 175 -13.39 -7.40 10.97
CA LEU A 175 -13.99 -8.41 10.09
C LEU A 175 -13.33 -8.38 8.68
N LEU A 176 -13.10 -7.20 8.12
CA LEU A 176 -12.41 -7.06 6.85
C LEU A 176 -10.98 -7.64 6.92
N GLU A 177 -10.24 -7.39 7.99
CA GLU A 177 -8.91 -7.98 8.22
C GLU A 177 -8.97 -9.52 8.27
N GLN A 178 -9.95 -10.08 9.02
CA GLN A 178 -10.12 -11.53 9.13
C GLN A 178 -10.43 -12.17 7.77
N VAL A 179 -11.27 -11.52 6.95
CA VAL A 179 -11.60 -11.98 5.58
C VAL A 179 -10.38 -11.85 4.67
N THR A 180 -9.68 -10.71 4.71
CA THR A 180 -8.48 -10.45 3.90
C THR A 180 -7.38 -11.48 4.15
N ASP A 181 -7.26 -11.93 5.40
CA ASP A 181 -6.24 -12.88 5.86
C ASP A 181 -6.68 -14.35 5.72
N ASP A 182 -7.83 -14.60 5.10
CA ASP A 182 -8.43 -15.96 4.94
C ASP A 182 -8.72 -16.69 6.27
N HIS A 183 -8.89 -15.92 7.37
CA HIS A 183 -9.27 -16.49 8.67
C HIS A 183 -10.77 -16.72 8.79
N LEU A 184 -11.58 -15.93 8.05
CA LEU A 184 -13.03 -16.05 8.01
C LEU A 184 -13.52 -15.97 6.55
N PRO A 185 -14.53 -16.78 6.17
CA PRO A 185 -15.21 -16.60 4.89
C PRO A 185 -16.05 -15.32 4.93
N ASN A 186 -16.16 -14.62 3.78
CA ASN A 186 -17.04 -13.47 3.66
C ASN A 186 -18.52 -13.91 3.51
N GLU A 187 -19.05 -14.52 4.55
CA GLU A 187 -20.40 -15.03 4.65
C GLU A 187 -21.13 -14.42 5.84
N LYS A 188 -22.36 -13.94 5.64
CA LYS A 188 -23.13 -13.22 6.66
C LYS A 188 -23.18 -13.93 8.01
N ASN A 189 -23.53 -15.21 8.02
CA ASN A 189 -23.68 -15.97 9.26
C ASN A 189 -22.33 -16.17 9.98
N ALA A 190 -21.27 -16.45 9.25
CA ALA A 190 -19.92 -16.62 9.82
C ALA A 190 -19.43 -15.31 10.46
N LEU A 191 -19.59 -14.19 9.75
CA LEU A 191 -19.19 -12.87 10.22
C LEU A 191 -19.98 -12.41 11.43
N LEU A 192 -21.32 -12.63 11.47
CA LEU A 192 -22.16 -12.27 12.62
C LEU A 192 -21.83 -13.13 13.84
N THR A 193 -21.63 -14.44 13.65
CA THR A 193 -21.26 -15.37 14.75
C THR A 193 -19.91 -14.95 15.36
N TYR A 194 -18.94 -14.62 14.52
CA TYR A 194 -17.64 -14.14 14.99
C TYR A 194 -17.75 -12.79 15.68
N ALA A 195 -18.48 -11.83 15.11
CA ALA A 195 -18.70 -10.51 15.70
C ALA A 195 -19.37 -10.59 17.07
N ALA A 196 -20.34 -11.50 17.27
CA ALA A 196 -21.00 -11.72 18.56
C ALA A 196 -20.07 -12.31 19.64
N SER A 197 -18.96 -12.93 19.26
CA SER A 197 -17.94 -13.44 20.19
C SER A 197 -16.94 -12.39 20.66
N LEU A 198 -16.91 -11.21 20.03
CA LEU A 198 -16.00 -10.12 20.40
C LEU A 198 -16.48 -9.46 21.72
N PRO A 199 -15.56 -8.93 22.54
CA PRO A 199 -15.95 -8.21 23.76
C PRO A 199 -16.78 -6.94 23.43
N PRO A 200 -17.71 -6.53 24.30
CA PRO A 200 -18.61 -5.40 24.05
C PRO A 200 -17.90 -4.05 23.80
N ASP A 201 -16.71 -3.90 24.35
CA ASP A 201 -15.83 -2.74 24.24
C ASP A 201 -14.68 -2.96 23.24
N PHE A 202 -14.88 -3.86 22.27
CA PHE A 202 -13.86 -4.24 21.30
C PHE A 202 -13.21 -3.00 20.67
N ALA A 203 -11.90 -2.89 20.88
CA ALA A 203 -11.03 -1.97 20.19
C ALA A 203 -9.91 -2.79 19.53
N PRO A 204 -9.74 -2.71 18.20
CA PRO A 204 -8.65 -3.42 17.55
C PRO A 204 -7.30 -2.93 18.08
N PRO A 205 -6.28 -3.77 18.11
CA PRO A 205 -4.92 -3.34 18.41
C PRO A 205 -4.54 -2.19 17.46
N LYS A 206 -3.82 -1.19 17.97
CA LYS A 206 -3.32 -0.10 17.12
C LYS A 206 -2.40 -0.74 16.08
N THR A 207 -2.83 -0.77 14.83
CA THR A 207 -1.95 -1.09 13.72
C THR A 207 -0.87 -0.02 13.69
N HIS A 208 0.38 -0.40 13.90
CA HIS A 208 1.52 0.47 13.62
C HIS A 208 1.55 0.67 12.10
N GLU A 209 1.16 1.87 11.66
CA GLU A 209 1.33 2.36 10.29
C GLU A 209 2.80 2.45 9.91
#